data_92aca14e0046bf5773df648771ddf3a7
#
_entry.id   92aca14e0046bf5773df648771ddf3a7
#
_cell.length_a   1.000
_cell.length_b   1.000
_cell.length_c   1.000
_cell.angle_alpha   90.00
_cell.angle_beta   90.00
_cell.angle_gamma   90.00
#
_symmetry.space_group_name_H-M   'P 1'
#
loop_
_entity.id
_entity.type
_entity.pdbx_description
1 polymer ?
#
loop_
_entity_poly.entity_id
_entity_poly.type
_entity_poly.pdbx_seq_one_letter_code
_entity_poly.pdbx_strand_id
1 'polypeptide(L)'
;MTRPMGRIVAFAPERGGWDGPVGKLARKMEELGNEVWWIHRNGIDKPISDFQNEDNTEIQRGIFDWRELLNGARWLVTAGPTLVSSEDEISSWSAALTFAELEGTLNALILSSTQQSFNSIWSKIVPRIRQFHIVGLTGVEIDRISEYEEWDFPENLEQKIATLDRIQNKTLIPHLISRESEFGGWGVNSHTYGISKTNQTGEIDMGEWMAGFLDGLIKFGHGEDATQNALENANQ
;
A
#
# COMPACT_ATOMS: atom_id res chain seq x y z
N MET A 1 -13.02 -18.98 -18.77
CA MET A 1 -13.04 -17.50 -18.92
C MET A 1 -11.89 -16.97 -18.11
N THR A 2 -10.83 -16.55 -18.76
CA THR A 2 -9.75 -15.80 -18.09
C THR A 2 -10.33 -14.46 -17.64
N ARG A 3 -10.38 -14.21 -16.32
CA ARG A 3 -10.71 -12.87 -15.80
C ARG A 3 -9.69 -11.89 -16.39
N PRO A 4 -10.11 -10.71 -16.85
CA PRO A 4 -9.16 -9.69 -17.20
C PRO A 4 -8.37 -9.36 -15.93
N MET A 5 -7.09 -9.68 -15.93
CA MET A 5 -6.16 -9.27 -14.89
C MET A 5 -6.10 -7.75 -14.96
N GLY A 6 -6.50 -7.08 -13.88
CA GLY A 6 -6.51 -5.63 -13.85
C GLY A 6 -5.08 -5.12 -13.79
N ARG A 7 -4.77 -4.10 -14.59
CA ARG A 7 -3.47 -3.44 -14.54
C ARG A 7 -3.22 -2.81 -13.17
N ILE A 8 -2.01 -2.99 -12.66
CA ILE A 8 -1.50 -2.36 -11.44
C ILE A 8 -0.54 -1.25 -11.85
N VAL A 9 -0.72 -0.07 -11.33
CA VAL A 9 0.24 1.03 -11.45
C VAL A 9 0.96 1.15 -10.11
N ALA A 10 2.25 0.87 -10.11
CA ALA A 10 3.09 0.98 -8.93
C ALA A 10 3.90 2.27 -9.02
N PHE A 11 3.74 3.16 -8.04
CA PHE A 11 4.43 4.45 -7.99
C PHE A 11 5.25 4.55 -6.71
N ALA A 12 6.55 4.56 -6.84
CA ALA A 12 7.48 4.69 -5.74
C ALA A 12 8.43 5.87 -5.94
N PRO A 13 8.08 7.03 -5.38
CA PRO A 13 9.00 8.17 -5.34
C PRO A 13 10.14 7.97 -4.33
N GLU A 14 10.06 6.95 -3.50
CA GLU A 14 11.07 6.62 -2.51
C GLU A 14 12.38 6.14 -3.12
N ARG A 15 13.48 6.37 -2.39
CA ARG A 15 14.77 5.80 -2.72
C ARG A 15 14.80 4.33 -2.28
N GLY A 16 15.06 3.44 -3.19
CA GLY A 16 15.14 2.01 -2.88
C GLY A 16 14.80 1.13 -4.07
N GLY A 17 14.22 1.70 -5.12
CA GLY A 17 13.93 0.97 -6.35
C GLY A 17 13.25 -0.38 -6.09
N TRP A 18 13.86 -1.45 -6.58
CA TRP A 18 13.39 -2.82 -6.41
C TRP A 18 13.35 -3.32 -4.96
N ASP A 19 14.21 -2.80 -4.10
CA ASP A 19 14.32 -3.25 -2.71
C ASP A 19 13.34 -2.53 -1.78
N GLY A 20 12.71 -1.47 -2.27
CA GLY A 20 11.62 -0.79 -1.57
C GLY A 20 10.33 -1.62 -1.56
N PRO A 21 9.40 -1.33 -0.63
CA PRO A 21 8.18 -2.12 -0.46
C PRO A 21 7.28 -2.11 -1.70
N VAL A 22 7.21 -1.01 -2.43
CA VAL A 22 6.42 -0.93 -3.67
C VAL A 22 7.10 -1.71 -4.80
N GLY A 23 8.44 -1.70 -4.88
CA GLY A 23 9.19 -2.49 -5.85
C GLY A 23 9.00 -3.99 -5.66
N LYS A 24 9.08 -4.46 -4.43
CA LYS A 24 8.83 -5.86 -4.07
C LYS A 24 7.39 -6.25 -4.36
N LEU A 25 6.42 -5.39 -4.03
CA LEU A 25 5.02 -5.60 -4.39
C LEU A 25 4.85 -5.72 -5.91
N ALA A 26 5.43 -4.80 -6.67
CA ALA A 26 5.30 -4.77 -8.12
C ALA A 26 5.82 -6.05 -8.76
N ARG A 27 7.03 -6.52 -8.37
CA ARG A 27 7.58 -7.81 -8.82
C ARG A 27 6.67 -8.98 -8.47
N LYS A 28 6.22 -9.03 -7.22
CA LYS A 28 5.36 -10.13 -6.78
C LYS A 28 4.02 -10.16 -7.53
N MET A 29 3.42 -8.99 -7.81
CA MET A 29 2.20 -8.90 -8.61
C MET A 29 2.41 -9.40 -10.04
N GLU A 30 3.57 -9.11 -10.65
CA GLU A 30 3.91 -9.63 -11.97
C GLU A 30 4.11 -11.15 -11.95
N GLU A 31 4.81 -11.69 -10.94
CA GLU A 31 4.94 -13.14 -10.73
C GLU A 31 3.58 -13.83 -10.57
N LEU A 32 2.61 -13.17 -9.94
CA LEU A 32 1.23 -13.64 -9.80
C LEU A 32 0.41 -13.51 -11.10
N GLY A 33 1.04 -13.00 -12.18
CA GLY A 33 0.47 -12.91 -13.51
C GLY A 33 -0.36 -11.64 -13.77
N ASN A 34 -0.23 -10.61 -12.96
CA ASN A 34 -0.87 -9.32 -13.20
C ASN A 34 -0.04 -8.46 -14.16
N GLU A 35 -0.70 -7.60 -14.93
CA GLU A 35 -0.04 -6.56 -15.71
C GLU A 35 0.40 -5.44 -14.74
N VAL A 36 1.69 -5.13 -14.68
CA VAL A 36 2.21 -4.12 -13.79
C VAL A 36 2.97 -3.05 -14.56
N TRP A 37 2.63 -1.79 -14.32
CA TRP A 37 3.36 -0.63 -14.78
C TRP A 37 4.09 -0.01 -13.60
N TRP A 38 5.40 0.02 -13.70
CA TRP A 38 6.27 0.57 -12.67
C TRP A 38 6.66 2.00 -13.01
N ILE A 39 6.30 2.94 -12.14
CA ILE A 39 6.68 4.35 -12.26
C ILE A 39 7.74 4.62 -11.20
N HIS A 40 8.91 4.95 -11.64
CA HIS A 40 10.07 5.22 -10.81
C HIS A 40 10.79 6.50 -11.26
N ARG A 41 11.89 6.85 -10.60
CA ARG A 41 12.60 8.11 -10.85
C ARG A 41 13.14 8.24 -12.27
N ASN A 42 13.45 7.13 -12.92
CA ASN A 42 14.04 7.13 -14.27
C ASN A 42 13.02 6.97 -15.40
N GLY A 43 11.73 6.80 -15.09
CA GLY A 43 10.71 6.66 -16.12
C GLY A 43 9.58 5.70 -15.76
N ILE A 44 9.10 5.02 -16.79
CA ILE A 44 7.99 4.08 -16.69
C ILE A 44 8.37 2.79 -17.39
N ASP A 45 8.39 1.68 -16.66
CA ASP A 45 8.63 0.36 -17.21
C ASP A 45 7.33 -0.43 -17.41
N LYS A 46 7.20 -1.04 -18.59
CA LYS A 46 6.03 -1.80 -19.05
C LYS A 46 6.48 -2.94 -19.99
N PRO A 47 6.63 -4.16 -19.56
CA PRO A 47 6.63 -4.73 -18.22
C PRO A 47 7.90 -4.43 -17.41
N ILE A 48 7.89 -4.81 -16.15
CA ILE A 48 8.98 -4.57 -15.19
C ILE A 48 10.25 -5.38 -15.48
N SER A 49 10.18 -6.41 -16.32
CA SER A 49 11.20 -7.45 -16.49
C SER A 49 12.62 -6.94 -16.83
N ASP A 50 12.74 -5.73 -17.33
CA ASP A 50 14.02 -5.18 -17.84
C ASP A 50 14.57 -4.03 -16.99
N PHE A 51 14.05 -3.81 -15.78
CA PHE A 51 14.48 -2.71 -14.94
C PHE A 51 15.95 -2.83 -14.53
N GLN A 52 16.74 -1.84 -14.85
CA GLN A 52 18.08 -1.64 -14.32
C GLN A 52 18.04 -0.49 -13.30
N ASN A 53 18.49 -0.78 -12.09
CA ASN A 53 18.49 0.18 -10.99
C ASN A 53 19.53 1.28 -11.26
N GLU A 54 19.16 2.33 -11.99
CA GLU A 54 19.98 3.52 -12.18
C GLU A 54 19.55 4.61 -11.19
N ASP A 55 20.47 4.97 -10.32
CA ASP A 55 20.25 5.89 -9.21
C ASP A 55 20.05 7.36 -9.66
N ASN A 56 19.14 8.05 -8.96
CA ASN A 56 19.17 9.48 -8.61
C ASN A 56 18.52 10.54 -9.49
N THR A 57 17.63 10.23 -10.41
CA THR A 57 16.78 11.29 -10.97
C THR A 57 15.61 11.63 -10.05
N GLU A 58 15.37 12.91 -9.79
CA GLU A 58 14.18 13.35 -9.07
C GLU A 58 12.98 13.34 -10.02
N ILE A 59 11.82 12.88 -9.51
CA ILE A 59 10.58 12.95 -10.26
C ILE A 59 10.14 14.41 -10.34
N GLN A 60 10.09 14.94 -11.56
CA GLN A 60 9.67 16.31 -11.79
C GLN A 60 8.14 16.42 -11.84
N ARG A 61 7.63 17.54 -11.36
CA ARG A 61 6.23 17.86 -11.43
C ARG A 61 5.72 17.89 -12.86
N GLY A 62 4.59 17.18 -13.11
CA GLY A 62 3.93 17.19 -14.41
C GLY A 62 4.59 16.34 -15.51
N ILE A 63 5.63 15.55 -15.17
CA ILE A 63 6.28 14.67 -16.15
C ILE A 63 5.37 13.51 -16.60
N PHE A 64 4.41 13.10 -15.76
CA PHE A 64 3.52 11.97 -16.03
C PHE A 64 2.13 12.43 -16.48
N ASP A 65 1.62 11.83 -17.55
CA ASP A 65 0.20 11.87 -17.86
C ASP A 65 -0.54 10.82 -17.00
N TRP A 66 -0.92 11.24 -15.79
CA TRP A 66 -1.61 10.37 -14.84
C TRP A 66 -2.92 9.82 -15.38
N ARG A 67 -3.63 10.58 -16.25
CA ARG A 67 -4.86 10.10 -16.85
C ARG A 67 -4.59 8.91 -17.76
N GLU A 68 -3.59 9.01 -18.63
CA GLU A 68 -3.22 7.89 -19.50
C GLU A 68 -2.75 6.68 -18.70
N LEU A 69 -1.92 6.92 -17.67
CA LEU A 69 -1.35 5.86 -16.84
C LEU A 69 -2.40 5.10 -16.04
N LEU A 70 -3.42 5.79 -15.53
CA LEU A 70 -4.42 5.24 -14.63
C LEU A 70 -5.71 4.81 -15.36
N ASN A 71 -5.91 5.22 -16.61
CA ASN A 71 -7.07 4.79 -17.38
C ASN A 71 -7.11 3.27 -17.52
N GLY A 72 -8.16 2.65 -16.95
CA GLY A 72 -8.33 1.19 -16.91
C GLY A 72 -7.41 0.45 -15.94
N ALA A 73 -6.62 1.15 -15.15
CA ALA A 73 -5.90 0.54 -14.04
C ALA A 73 -6.86 0.14 -12.91
N ARG A 74 -6.60 -0.99 -12.27
CA ARG A 74 -7.39 -1.43 -11.11
C ARG A 74 -6.85 -0.83 -9.80
N TRP A 75 -5.54 -0.79 -9.66
CA TRP A 75 -4.88 -0.29 -8.48
C TRP A 75 -3.77 0.70 -8.82
N LEU A 76 -3.72 1.78 -8.05
CA LEU A 76 -2.53 2.58 -7.85
C LEU A 76 -1.94 2.21 -6.49
N VAL A 77 -0.70 1.72 -6.48
CA VAL A 77 0.02 1.34 -5.26
C VAL A 77 1.15 2.33 -5.01
N THR A 78 1.26 2.82 -3.79
CA THR A 78 2.31 3.77 -3.39
C THR A 78 2.74 3.53 -1.95
N ALA A 79 3.99 3.88 -1.63
CA ALA A 79 4.49 3.94 -0.25
C ALA A 79 4.32 5.34 0.39
N GLY A 80 3.78 6.29 -0.36
CA GLY A 80 3.65 7.66 0.08
C GLY A 80 4.98 8.45 0.04
N PRO A 81 4.97 9.70 0.44
CA PRO A 81 6.15 10.54 0.47
C PRO A 81 7.08 10.15 1.62
N THR A 82 8.38 10.34 1.40
CA THR A 82 9.44 10.15 2.41
C THR A 82 9.97 11.50 2.90
N LEU A 83 10.83 11.50 3.91
CA LEU A 83 11.53 12.71 4.36
C LEU A 83 12.41 13.35 3.28
N VAL A 84 12.90 12.52 2.37
CA VAL A 84 13.79 12.95 1.29
C VAL A 84 13.06 13.24 -0.02
N SER A 85 11.72 13.14 -0.02
CA SER A 85 10.92 13.50 -1.18
C SER A 85 10.95 15.01 -1.41
N SER A 86 11.26 15.40 -2.64
CA SER A 86 11.16 16.80 -3.07
C SER A 86 9.71 17.28 -3.11
N GLU A 87 9.50 18.59 -3.20
CA GLU A 87 8.16 19.16 -3.38
C GLU A 87 7.51 18.67 -4.68
N ASP A 88 8.29 18.46 -5.72
CA ASP A 88 7.82 17.92 -7.00
C ASP A 88 7.38 16.46 -6.88
N GLU A 89 8.11 15.63 -6.14
CA GLU A 89 7.72 14.25 -5.86
C GLU A 89 6.42 14.18 -5.04
N ILE A 90 6.30 15.00 -3.99
CA ILE A 90 5.08 15.10 -3.18
C ILE A 90 3.90 15.58 -4.03
N SER A 91 4.13 16.55 -4.90
CA SER A 91 3.12 17.05 -5.83
C SER A 91 2.68 15.97 -6.83
N SER A 92 3.63 15.21 -7.39
CA SER A 92 3.35 14.10 -8.31
C SER A 92 2.58 12.99 -7.62
N TRP A 93 2.97 12.61 -6.39
CA TRP A 93 2.24 11.65 -5.56
C TRP A 93 0.79 12.12 -5.30
N SER A 94 0.61 13.40 -4.93
CA SER A 94 -0.71 13.98 -4.72
C SER A 94 -1.57 13.98 -5.98
N ALA A 95 -0.95 14.27 -7.12
CA ALA A 95 -1.62 14.23 -8.42
C ALA A 95 -2.06 12.81 -8.78
N ALA A 96 -1.16 11.82 -8.60
CA ALA A 96 -1.46 10.41 -8.85
C ALA A 96 -2.73 9.96 -8.09
N LEU A 97 -2.83 10.25 -6.80
CA LEU A 97 -4.00 9.91 -5.98
C LEU A 97 -5.28 10.58 -6.51
N THR A 98 -5.19 11.85 -6.88
CA THR A 98 -6.35 12.60 -7.38
C THR A 98 -6.83 12.05 -8.74
N PHE A 99 -5.90 11.75 -9.65
CA PHE A 99 -6.24 11.16 -10.94
C PHE A 99 -6.74 9.72 -10.80
N ALA A 100 -6.23 8.97 -9.84
CA ALA A 100 -6.77 7.62 -9.56
C ALA A 100 -8.26 7.68 -9.19
N GLU A 101 -8.66 8.60 -8.32
CA GLU A 101 -10.08 8.80 -8.01
C GLU A 101 -10.91 9.19 -9.24
N LEU A 102 -10.38 10.08 -10.09
CA LEU A 102 -11.08 10.53 -11.31
C LEU A 102 -11.26 9.41 -12.34
N GLU A 103 -10.28 8.51 -12.45
CA GLU A 103 -10.33 7.37 -13.38
C GLU A 103 -10.97 6.10 -12.77
N GLY A 104 -11.39 6.17 -11.50
CA GLY A 104 -12.00 5.04 -10.79
C GLY A 104 -10.99 3.95 -10.41
N THR A 105 -9.71 4.27 -10.38
CA THR A 105 -8.64 3.40 -9.91
C THR A 105 -8.59 3.41 -8.37
N LEU A 106 -8.49 2.25 -7.76
CA LEU A 106 -8.42 2.11 -6.31
C LEU A 106 -7.00 2.39 -5.80
N ASN A 107 -6.87 3.16 -4.72
CA ASN A 107 -5.58 3.51 -4.14
C ASN A 107 -5.20 2.55 -3.01
N ALA A 108 -3.97 2.06 -3.03
CA ALA A 108 -3.37 1.25 -1.99
C ALA A 108 -2.07 1.90 -1.49
N LEU A 109 -1.90 1.98 -0.18
CA LEU A 109 -0.73 2.52 0.49
C LEU A 109 -0.02 1.43 1.28
N ILE A 110 1.28 1.30 1.09
CA ILE A 110 2.15 0.58 2.02
C ILE A 110 2.83 1.63 2.88
N LEU A 111 2.48 1.69 4.14
CA LEU A 111 3.15 2.57 5.08
C LEU A 111 4.33 1.83 5.69
N SER A 112 5.51 2.25 5.28
CA SER A 112 6.77 1.78 5.82
C SER A 112 7.65 3.00 6.07
N SER A 113 8.08 3.19 7.29
CA SER A 113 8.84 4.38 7.68
C SER A 113 9.98 4.04 8.62
N THR A 114 11.06 4.81 8.53
CA THR A 114 12.09 4.79 9.57
C THR A 114 11.59 5.54 10.81
N GLN A 115 12.09 5.20 11.97
CA GLN A 115 11.65 5.79 13.24
C GLN A 115 11.75 7.33 13.29
N GLN A 116 12.77 7.90 12.67
CA GLN A 116 13.03 9.35 12.72
C GLN A 116 12.11 10.19 11.83
N SER A 117 11.38 9.56 10.91
CA SER A 117 10.64 10.27 9.86
C SER A 117 9.12 10.16 9.98
N PHE A 118 8.62 9.30 10.85
CA PHE A 118 7.20 8.92 10.86
C PHE A 118 6.24 10.12 10.96
N ASN A 119 6.43 10.99 11.94
CA ASN A 119 5.53 12.13 12.19
C ASN A 119 5.44 13.07 10.96
N SER A 120 6.59 13.31 10.31
CA SER A 120 6.63 14.14 9.10
C SER A 120 5.93 13.47 7.92
N ILE A 121 6.08 12.16 7.76
CA ILE A 121 5.43 11.38 6.70
C ILE A 121 3.93 11.28 6.97
N TRP A 122 3.54 10.92 8.19
CA TRP A 122 2.15 10.78 8.60
C TRP A 122 1.36 12.08 8.44
N SER A 123 1.95 13.22 8.82
CA SER A 123 1.32 14.53 8.62
C SER A 123 1.03 14.89 7.15
N LYS A 124 1.75 14.31 6.20
CA LYS A 124 1.50 14.48 4.76
C LYS A 124 0.45 13.50 4.23
N ILE A 125 0.35 12.30 4.85
CA ILE A 125 -0.59 11.26 4.46
C ILE A 125 -1.99 11.55 5.01
N VAL A 126 -2.12 11.96 6.27
CA VAL A 126 -3.41 12.19 6.94
C VAL A 126 -4.39 13.06 6.16
N PRO A 127 -4.02 14.18 5.54
CA PRO A 127 -4.96 14.99 4.75
C PRO A 127 -5.56 14.26 3.55
N ARG A 128 -4.91 13.18 3.10
CA ARG A 128 -5.31 12.38 1.94
C ARG A 128 -5.72 10.95 2.30
N ILE A 129 -5.81 10.64 3.58
CA ILE A 129 -6.01 9.27 4.07
C ILE A 129 -7.29 8.62 3.51
N ARG A 130 -8.33 9.42 3.28
CA ARG A 130 -9.61 8.95 2.73
C ARG A 130 -9.58 8.61 1.25
N GLN A 131 -8.52 8.96 0.54
CA GLN A 131 -8.32 8.56 -0.84
C GLN A 131 -7.85 7.11 -0.97
N PHE A 132 -7.41 6.49 0.14
CA PHE A 132 -6.94 5.12 0.13
C PHE A 132 -8.07 4.13 0.42
N HIS A 133 -8.12 3.08 -0.39
CA HIS A 133 -9.02 1.95 -0.21
C HIS A 133 -8.38 0.86 0.67
N ILE A 134 -7.05 0.78 0.61
CA ILE A 134 -6.26 -0.15 1.41
C ILE A 134 -5.05 0.60 1.98
N VAL A 135 -4.78 0.37 3.26
CA VAL A 135 -3.52 0.76 3.90
C VAL A 135 -2.93 -0.44 4.62
N GLY A 136 -1.70 -0.79 4.24
CA GLY A 136 -0.92 -1.83 4.88
C GLY A 136 0.09 -1.22 5.85
N LEU A 137 0.11 -1.73 7.09
CA LEU A 137 0.96 -1.29 8.20
C LEU A 137 1.73 -2.47 8.78
N THR A 138 2.89 -2.23 9.36
CA THR A 138 3.48 -3.18 10.32
C THR A 138 3.06 -2.81 11.74
N GLY A 139 3.33 -3.68 12.72
CA GLY A 139 3.07 -3.36 14.13
C GLY A 139 3.83 -2.13 14.60
N VAL A 140 4.98 -1.85 14.01
CA VAL A 140 5.78 -0.65 14.31
C VAL A 140 5.06 0.64 13.92
N GLU A 141 4.40 0.66 12.76
CA GLU A 141 3.60 1.83 12.33
C GLU A 141 2.36 2.01 13.21
N ILE A 142 1.73 0.92 13.68
CA ILE A 142 0.61 1.00 14.64
C ILE A 142 1.07 1.67 15.93
N ASP A 143 2.21 1.26 16.46
CA ASP A 143 2.80 1.82 17.68
C ASP A 143 3.06 3.33 17.52
N ARG A 144 3.61 3.74 16.37
CA ARG A 144 3.91 5.14 16.05
C ARG A 144 2.67 6.00 15.83
N ILE A 145 1.62 5.43 15.24
CA ILE A 145 0.33 6.13 15.13
C ILE A 145 -0.22 6.38 16.52
N SER A 146 -0.15 5.39 17.42
CA SER A 146 -0.58 5.55 18.80
C SER A 146 0.18 6.68 19.52
N GLU A 147 1.49 6.73 19.36
CA GLU A 147 2.33 7.79 19.90
C GLU A 147 1.95 9.18 19.33
N TYR A 148 1.82 9.27 17.99
CA TYR A 148 1.45 10.52 17.31
C TYR A 148 0.08 11.07 17.72
N GLU A 149 -0.87 10.16 17.93
CA GLU A 149 -2.25 10.48 18.29
C GLU A 149 -2.45 10.59 19.81
N GLU A 150 -1.38 10.46 20.59
CA GLU A 150 -1.40 10.48 22.07
C GLU A 150 -2.35 9.42 22.65
N TRP A 151 -2.36 8.21 22.06
CA TRP A 151 -3.11 7.08 22.56
C TRP A 151 -2.25 6.19 23.46
N ASP A 152 -2.93 5.32 24.25
CA ASP A 152 -2.22 4.30 25.03
C ASP A 152 -1.42 3.39 24.09
N PHE A 153 -0.17 3.10 24.51
CA PHE A 153 0.70 2.23 23.73
C PHE A 153 0.19 0.78 23.74
N PRO A 154 0.03 0.13 22.58
CA PRO A 154 -0.46 -1.24 22.51
C PRO A 154 0.65 -2.25 22.90
N GLU A 155 0.53 -2.87 24.07
CA GLU A 155 1.52 -3.80 24.62
C GLU A 155 1.41 -5.23 24.10
N ASN A 156 0.27 -5.58 23.50
CA ASN A 156 -0.01 -6.94 23.04
C ASN A 156 -0.86 -6.94 21.76
N LEU A 157 -1.01 -8.12 21.16
CA LEU A 157 -1.75 -8.31 19.91
C LEU A 157 -3.21 -7.80 19.98
N GLU A 158 -3.91 -8.08 21.08
CA GLU A 158 -5.31 -7.66 21.22
C GLU A 158 -5.44 -6.13 21.22
N GLN A 159 -4.54 -5.46 21.92
CA GLN A 159 -4.47 -4.00 21.93
C GLN A 159 -4.06 -3.43 20.56
N LYS A 160 -3.14 -4.07 19.84
CA LYS A 160 -2.77 -3.68 18.47
C LYS A 160 -3.96 -3.81 17.50
N ILE A 161 -4.72 -4.88 17.60
CA ILE A 161 -5.94 -5.06 16.82
C ILE A 161 -6.98 -3.98 17.16
N ALA A 162 -7.16 -3.68 18.44
CA ALA A 162 -8.07 -2.61 18.88
C ALA A 162 -7.59 -1.23 18.39
N THR A 163 -6.30 -1.00 18.36
CA THR A 163 -5.71 0.22 17.81
C THR A 163 -5.93 0.31 16.29
N LEU A 164 -5.75 -0.79 15.57
CA LEU A 164 -6.03 -0.85 14.14
C LEU A 164 -7.50 -0.52 13.84
N ASP A 165 -8.43 -1.09 14.61
CA ASP A 165 -9.85 -0.78 14.52
C ASP A 165 -10.13 0.71 14.81
N ARG A 166 -9.47 1.27 15.83
CA ARG A 166 -9.56 2.71 16.14
C ARG A 166 -9.05 3.60 15.01
N ILE A 167 -7.93 3.22 14.37
CA ILE A 167 -7.39 3.92 13.19
C ILE A 167 -8.42 3.86 12.06
N GLN A 168 -8.98 2.68 11.78
CA GLN A 168 -9.98 2.49 10.74
C GLN A 168 -11.22 3.36 10.98
N ASN A 169 -11.76 3.35 12.20
CA ASN A 169 -12.93 4.16 12.57
C ASN A 169 -12.68 5.68 12.44
N LYS A 170 -11.44 6.13 12.71
CA LYS A 170 -11.05 7.54 12.57
C LYS A 170 -10.84 7.94 11.10
N THR A 171 -10.25 7.07 10.31
CA THR A 171 -9.84 7.36 8.92
C THR A 171 -10.88 6.97 7.88
N LEU A 172 -11.74 6.00 8.20
CA LEU A 172 -12.74 5.40 7.31
C LEU A 172 -12.13 4.68 6.10
N ILE A 173 -10.90 4.19 6.22
CA ILE A 173 -10.25 3.38 5.18
C ILE A 173 -11.03 2.07 5.04
N PRO A 174 -11.45 1.65 3.82
CA PRO A 174 -12.20 0.40 3.63
C PRO A 174 -11.48 -0.84 4.14
N HIS A 175 -10.19 -0.98 3.86
CA HIS A 175 -9.38 -2.10 4.32
C HIS A 175 -8.10 -1.59 4.99
N LEU A 176 -7.98 -1.82 6.28
CA LEU A 176 -6.76 -1.54 7.04
C LEU A 176 -6.16 -2.87 7.47
N ILE A 177 -4.97 -3.18 6.98
CA ILE A 177 -4.32 -4.48 7.20
C ILE A 177 -2.97 -4.30 7.87
N SER A 178 -2.59 -5.26 8.67
CA SER A 178 -1.30 -5.28 9.34
C SER A 178 -0.72 -6.69 9.39
N ARG A 179 0.59 -6.76 9.47
CA ARG A 179 1.32 -8.00 9.65
C ARG A 179 2.50 -7.81 10.61
N GLU A 180 2.67 -8.83 11.45
CA GLU A 180 3.86 -9.03 12.27
C GLU A 180 4.37 -10.47 12.14
N SER A 181 5.69 -10.67 12.22
CA SER A 181 6.31 -11.97 12.09
C SER A 181 5.87 -12.99 13.16
N GLU A 182 5.61 -12.52 14.37
CA GLU A 182 5.24 -13.35 15.51
C GLU A 182 3.75 -13.70 15.55
N PHE A 183 2.89 -12.84 15.04
CA PHE A 183 1.43 -12.92 15.21
C PHE A 183 0.65 -13.19 13.92
N GLY A 184 1.32 -13.17 12.78
CA GLY A 184 0.67 -13.30 11.48
C GLY A 184 0.08 -12.00 10.97
N GLY A 185 -0.90 -12.09 10.07
CA GLY A 185 -1.57 -10.96 9.47
C GLY A 185 -2.99 -10.79 9.99
N TRP A 186 -3.46 -9.57 10.09
CA TRP A 186 -4.84 -9.23 10.41
C TRP A 186 -5.31 -7.99 9.67
N GLY A 187 -6.60 -7.82 9.58
CA GLY A 187 -7.19 -6.69 8.91
C GLY A 187 -8.57 -6.33 9.43
N VAL A 188 -8.89 -5.06 9.35
CA VAL A 188 -10.20 -4.50 9.66
C VAL A 188 -10.84 -4.04 8.36
N ASN A 189 -12.10 -4.43 8.15
CA ASN A 189 -12.89 -4.05 7.00
C ASN A 189 -14.08 -3.20 7.45
N SER A 190 -14.20 -1.99 6.91
CA SER A 190 -15.28 -1.06 7.26
C SER A 190 -16.67 -1.51 6.82
N HIS A 191 -16.77 -2.42 5.85
CA HIS A 191 -18.05 -2.89 5.32
C HIS A 191 -18.67 -4.01 6.15
N THR A 192 -17.82 -4.83 6.77
CA THR A 192 -18.29 -6.01 7.54
C THR A 192 -18.21 -5.82 9.05
N TYR A 193 -17.57 -4.74 9.50
CA TYR A 193 -17.29 -4.48 10.92
C TYR A 193 -16.57 -5.65 11.62
N GLY A 194 -15.89 -6.48 10.83
CA GLY A 194 -15.22 -7.68 11.28
C GLY A 194 -13.71 -7.56 11.28
N ILE A 195 -13.08 -8.27 12.21
CA ILE A 195 -11.63 -8.45 12.24
C ILE A 195 -11.34 -9.80 11.61
N SER A 196 -10.64 -9.77 10.49
CA SER A 196 -10.08 -10.96 9.84
C SER A 196 -8.65 -11.16 10.30
N LYS A 197 -8.22 -12.40 10.48
CA LYS A 197 -6.84 -12.71 10.87
C LYS A 197 -6.34 -14.02 10.28
N THR A 198 -5.05 -14.14 10.16
CA THR A 198 -4.36 -15.37 9.77
C THR A 198 -3.26 -15.68 10.78
N ASN A 199 -3.09 -16.95 11.06
CA ASN A 199 -2.12 -17.43 12.06
C ASN A 199 -0.76 -17.80 11.42
N GLN A 200 -0.56 -17.55 10.13
CA GLN A 200 0.71 -17.86 9.49
C GLN A 200 1.77 -16.86 9.93
N THR A 201 2.70 -17.33 10.74
CA THR A 201 3.82 -16.56 11.27
C THR A 201 5.05 -16.72 10.37
N GLY A 202 6.04 -15.89 10.54
CA GLY A 202 7.30 -15.90 9.82
C GLY A 202 7.64 -14.55 9.20
N GLU A 203 8.90 -14.38 8.83
CA GLU A 203 9.36 -13.19 8.15
C GLU A 203 8.86 -13.19 6.71
N ILE A 204 8.01 -12.24 6.39
CA ILE A 204 7.58 -11.93 5.03
C ILE A 204 7.73 -10.43 4.86
N ASP A 205 8.26 -10.03 3.72
CA ASP A 205 8.31 -8.62 3.35
C ASP A 205 6.90 -8.04 3.19
N MET A 206 6.67 -6.84 3.71
CA MET A 206 5.35 -6.21 3.68
C MET A 206 4.86 -5.95 2.25
N GLY A 207 5.78 -5.65 1.33
CA GLY A 207 5.44 -5.45 -0.08
C GLY A 207 4.96 -6.74 -0.74
N GLU A 208 5.69 -7.83 -0.55
CA GLU A 208 5.32 -9.15 -1.08
C GLU A 208 4.00 -9.64 -0.49
N TRP A 209 3.84 -9.49 0.82
CA TRP A 209 2.60 -9.88 1.50
C TRP A 209 1.39 -9.08 1.01
N MET A 210 1.55 -7.76 0.87
CA MET A 210 0.48 -6.91 0.35
C MET A 210 0.16 -7.20 -1.12
N ALA A 211 1.13 -7.64 -1.92
CA ALA A 211 0.87 -8.11 -3.27
C ALA A 211 -0.09 -9.32 -3.27
N GLY A 212 0.17 -10.30 -2.42
CA GLY A 212 -0.73 -11.44 -2.25
C GLY A 212 -2.14 -11.03 -1.77
N PHE A 213 -2.23 -10.03 -0.89
CA PHE A 213 -3.52 -9.49 -0.46
C PHE A 213 -4.30 -8.81 -1.61
N LEU A 214 -3.64 -7.95 -2.39
CA LEU A 214 -4.25 -7.32 -3.56
C LEU A 214 -4.69 -8.32 -4.62
N ASP A 215 -3.85 -9.32 -4.89
CA ASP A 215 -4.18 -10.41 -5.80
C ASP A 215 -5.39 -11.21 -5.30
N GLY A 216 -5.48 -11.45 -3.99
CA GLY A 216 -6.65 -12.04 -3.35
C GLY A 216 -7.92 -11.23 -3.60
N LEU A 217 -7.89 -9.91 -3.43
CA LEU A 217 -9.04 -9.06 -3.74
C LEU A 217 -9.39 -9.06 -5.23
N ILE A 218 -8.41 -9.19 -6.12
CA ILE A 218 -8.65 -9.33 -7.55
C ILE A 218 -9.39 -10.65 -7.85
N LYS A 219 -8.99 -11.73 -7.19
CA LYS A 219 -9.55 -13.08 -7.38
C LYS A 219 -10.94 -13.24 -6.75
N PHE A 220 -11.09 -12.79 -5.52
CA PHE A 220 -12.29 -13.05 -4.69
C PHE A 220 -13.28 -11.88 -4.65
N GLY A 221 -12.87 -10.69 -5.10
CA GLY A 221 -13.70 -9.48 -5.08
C GLY A 221 -13.69 -8.76 -3.75
N HIS A 222 -14.72 -7.94 -3.50
CA HIS A 222 -14.85 -7.07 -2.33
C HIS A 222 -16.09 -7.41 -1.47
N GLY A 223 -16.54 -8.67 -1.50
CA GLY A 223 -17.67 -9.14 -0.70
C GLY A 223 -17.36 -9.25 0.80
N GLU A 224 -18.32 -9.82 1.54
CA GLU A 224 -18.26 -9.93 3.00
C GLU A 224 -16.99 -10.63 3.50
N ASP A 225 -16.60 -11.74 2.86
CA ASP A 225 -15.42 -12.52 3.25
C ASP A 225 -14.14 -12.09 2.52
N ALA A 226 -14.18 -10.98 1.77
CA ALA A 226 -13.08 -10.59 0.90
C ALA A 226 -11.77 -10.38 1.64
N THR A 227 -11.82 -9.71 2.80
CA THR A 227 -10.62 -9.44 3.61
C THR A 227 -10.01 -10.73 4.13
N GLN A 228 -10.83 -11.67 4.64
CA GLN A 228 -10.36 -12.95 5.13
C GLN A 228 -9.72 -13.76 3.99
N ASN A 229 -10.39 -13.90 2.87
CA ASN A 229 -9.89 -14.64 1.71
C ASN A 229 -8.60 -14.00 1.14
N ALA A 230 -8.52 -12.67 1.12
CA ALA A 230 -7.32 -11.97 0.67
C ALA A 230 -6.14 -12.14 1.64
N LEU A 231 -6.37 -12.14 2.96
CA LEU A 231 -5.35 -12.43 3.96
C LEU A 231 -4.82 -13.86 3.84
N GLU A 232 -5.69 -14.84 3.59
CA GLU A 232 -5.29 -16.23 3.36
C GLU A 232 -4.47 -16.37 2.06
N ASN A 233 -4.86 -15.68 0.99
CA ASN A 233 -4.11 -15.66 -0.27
C ASN A 233 -2.73 -14.99 -0.11
N ALA A 234 -2.63 -13.97 0.73
CA ALA A 234 -1.38 -13.25 0.98
C ALA A 234 -0.29 -14.11 1.65
N ASN A 235 -0.68 -15.23 2.24
CA ASN A 235 0.23 -16.13 2.95
C ASN A 235 0.63 -17.37 2.13
N GLN A 236 0.24 -17.48 0.87
CA GLN A 236 0.62 -18.56 -0.05
C GLN A 236 1.85 -18.17 -0.86
#